data_f63c184de9982f9c5e23d9f4eb24b3bc
#
_entry.id   f63c184de9982f9c5e23d9f4eb24b3bc
#
_cell.length_a   1.000
_cell.length_b   1.000
_cell.length_c   1.000
_cell.angle_alpha   90.00
_cell.angle_beta   90.00
_cell.angle_gamma   90.00
#
_symmetry.space_group_name_H-M   'P 1'
#
loop_
_entity.id
_entity.type
_entity.pdbx_description
1 polymer ?
#
loop_
_entity_poly.entity_id
_entity_poly.type
_entity_poly.pdbx_seq_one_letter_code
_entity_poly.pdbx_strand_id
1 'polypeptide(L)'
;MTQKPIARYYRGARTTHLERLHDSAPGDFFYQKPMYDFDMTRAPAGVRVEQTSFAHIATLVLKGTYSRLEIVEPYAPSALPQNLIISAAARIGRLFHRQPTQLVTYAIENADLPRKVASSTHLPVAVTRALLRLTVGFCYRSLTRVVFGTADAETNYEALLGARMKRRPPETTLIWGLPTAHPSALVGEGDKPASKVLFVGALDERKGIRQLMDSWSDVLAASPDAELQILGKGPLEAEVLSWAQTAPRTTVIIDPARDIIFEAQRQADVAVLLSQPFTNWKEQIGLPIVEGLSVGTEIIASSETGIADWLENHGHRVLAPQAPRGELTRAVVDALRSRRARSAVLADLPQVDGRFAADRWLFVRSI
;
A
#
# COMPACT_ATOMS: atom_id res chain seq x y z
N MET A 1 2.98 -33.65 18.84
CA MET A 1 4.05 -32.85 18.20
C MET A 1 3.67 -31.39 18.35
N THR A 2 4.45 -30.60 19.07
CA THR A 2 4.23 -29.14 19.17
C THR A 2 4.38 -28.51 17.80
N GLN A 3 3.40 -27.71 17.41
CA GLN A 3 3.41 -26.99 16.13
C GLN A 3 4.57 -25.99 16.15
N LYS A 4 5.44 -26.04 15.12
CA LYS A 4 6.54 -25.07 15.00
C LYS A 4 5.96 -23.65 14.86
N PRO A 5 6.62 -22.65 15.51
CA PRO A 5 6.19 -21.25 15.43
C PRO A 5 6.25 -20.72 14.01
N ILE A 6 5.64 -19.56 13.78
CA ILE A 6 5.75 -18.78 12.57
C ILE A 6 6.60 -17.53 12.80
N ALA A 7 7.11 -16.93 11.74
CA ALA A 7 7.86 -15.69 11.85
C ALA A 7 7.61 -14.76 10.65
N ARG A 8 7.90 -13.47 10.85
CA ARG A 8 7.90 -12.43 9.82
C ARG A 8 9.26 -11.75 9.79
N TYR A 9 9.78 -11.48 8.61
CA TYR A 9 11.05 -10.78 8.44
C TYR A 9 10.91 -9.61 7.48
N TYR A 10 11.19 -8.41 7.99
CA TYR A 10 11.14 -7.15 7.25
C TYR A 10 12.50 -6.49 7.17
N ARG A 11 12.82 -5.89 6.02
CA ARG A 11 14.05 -5.11 5.88
C ARG A 11 14.00 -3.82 6.69
N GLY A 12 12.87 -3.13 6.71
CA GLY A 12 12.62 -1.93 7.50
C GLY A 12 11.41 -2.09 8.39
N ALA A 13 11.57 -1.97 9.70
CA ALA A 13 10.46 -2.02 10.64
C ALA A 13 9.85 -0.64 10.86
N ARG A 14 8.52 -0.58 10.88
CA ARG A 14 7.73 0.61 11.21
C ARG A 14 6.79 0.29 12.35
N THR A 15 6.31 1.31 13.05
CA THR A 15 5.32 1.15 14.14
C THR A 15 4.08 0.38 13.66
N THR A 16 3.59 0.67 12.46
CA THR A 16 2.42 -0.01 11.89
C THR A 16 2.60 -1.53 11.72
N HIS A 17 3.83 -2.01 11.58
CA HIS A 17 4.08 -3.45 11.56
C HIS A 17 3.85 -4.07 12.94
N LEU A 18 4.26 -3.38 14.03
CA LEU A 18 4.06 -3.86 15.39
C LEU A 18 2.59 -3.78 15.82
N GLU A 19 1.91 -2.70 15.47
CA GLU A 19 0.47 -2.54 15.72
C GLU A 19 -0.34 -3.69 15.10
N ARG A 20 0.01 -4.11 13.88
CA ARG A 20 -0.65 -5.24 13.22
C ARG A 20 -0.44 -6.59 13.93
N LEU A 21 0.65 -6.77 14.67
CA LEU A 21 0.90 -8.03 15.36
C LEU A 21 -0.15 -8.34 16.44
N HIS A 22 -0.89 -7.33 16.95
CA HIS A 22 -1.95 -7.53 17.93
C HIS A 22 -3.08 -8.40 17.39
N ASP A 23 -3.40 -8.28 16.10
CA ASP A 23 -4.53 -8.97 15.45
C ASP A 23 -4.09 -10.04 14.44
N SER A 24 -2.77 -10.18 14.23
CA SER A 24 -2.17 -11.16 13.32
C SER A 24 -1.96 -12.51 14.00
N ALA A 25 -1.71 -13.56 13.21
CA ALA A 25 -1.30 -14.85 13.72
C ALA A 25 -0.07 -14.72 14.62
N PRO A 26 -0.07 -15.30 15.85
CA PRO A 26 1.04 -15.18 16.80
C PRO A 26 2.34 -15.72 16.22
N GLY A 27 3.43 -14.95 16.32
CA GLY A 27 4.73 -15.36 15.77
C GLY A 27 5.80 -14.30 15.97
N ASP A 28 7.05 -14.71 15.78
CA ASP A 28 8.21 -13.84 15.94
C ASP A 28 8.30 -12.80 14.85
N PHE A 29 8.78 -11.62 15.19
CA PHE A 29 8.99 -10.50 14.27
C PHE A 29 10.46 -10.12 14.22
N PHE A 30 11.05 -10.24 13.04
CA PHE A 30 12.44 -9.91 12.77
C PHE A 30 12.55 -8.74 11.80
N TYR A 31 13.52 -7.87 12.02
CA TYR A 31 13.78 -6.76 11.12
C TYR A 31 15.27 -6.44 11.00
N GLN A 32 15.68 -5.86 9.87
CA GLN A 32 17.07 -5.51 9.63
C GLN A 32 17.43 -4.13 10.19
N LYS A 33 16.53 -3.15 10.03
CA LYS A 33 16.73 -1.79 10.55
C LYS A 33 15.40 -1.15 10.95
N PRO A 34 15.37 -0.33 12.01
CA PRO A 34 14.22 0.49 12.32
C PRO A 34 14.10 1.64 11.30
N MET A 35 12.89 2.04 10.98
CA MET A 35 12.59 3.25 10.20
C MET A 35 12.36 4.43 11.16
N TYR A 36 12.23 5.64 10.60
CA TYR A 36 12.10 6.90 11.36
C TYR A 36 10.90 6.94 12.32
N ASP A 37 9.87 6.16 12.05
CA ASP A 37 8.62 6.09 12.83
C ASP A 37 8.52 4.81 13.68
N PHE A 38 9.62 4.09 13.91
CA PHE A 38 9.60 2.83 14.65
C PHE A 38 9.57 3.05 16.15
N ASP A 39 8.49 2.59 16.79
CA ASP A 39 8.29 2.65 18.24
C ASP A 39 8.11 1.22 18.80
N MET A 40 9.12 0.71 19.50
CA MET A 40 9.12 -0.62 20.09
C MET A 40 8.06 -0.80 21.18
N THR A 41 7.59 0.29 21.82
CA THR A 41 6.56 0.23 22.87
C THR A 41 5.21 -0.27 22.35
N ARG A 42 5.02 -0.27 21.04
CA ARG A 42 3.81 -0.77 20.38
C ARG A 42 3.83 -2.27 20.12
N ALA A 43 4.91 -2.98 20.48
CA ALA A 43 4.98 -4.43 20.33
C ALA A 43 4.01 -5.13 21.30
N PRO A 44 3.26 -6.18 20.85
CA PRO A 44 2.43 -6.96 21.74
C PRO A 44 3.25 -7.69 22.80
N ALA A 45 2.69 -7.81 24.00
CA ALA A 45 3.32 -8.59 25.07
C ALA A 45 3.50 -10.06 24.65
N GLY A 46 4.66 -10.63 24.91
CA GLY A 46 4.97 -12.03 24.60
C GLY A 46 5.37 -12.31 23.16
N VAL A 47 5.39 -11.33 22.27
CA VAL A 47 5.93 -11.46 20.91
C VAL A 47 7.43 -11.14 20.92
N ARG A 48 8.24 -12.03 20.37
CA ARG A 48 9.67 -11.76 20.15
C ARG A 48 9.83 -10.78 19.00
N VAL A 49 10.32 -9.59 19.29
CA VAL A 49 10.67 -8.55 18.28
C VAL A 49 12.17 -8.34 18.34
N GLU A 50 12.88 -8.62 17.23
CA GLU A 50 14.34 -8.63 17.24
C GLU A 50 14.92 -8.04 15.97
N GLN A 51 15.90 -7.16 16.15
CA GLN A 51 16.75 -6.68 15.05
C GLN A 51 17.80 -7.73 14.72
N THR A 52 17.83 -8.17 13.45
CA THR A 52 18.74 -9.24 13.04
C THR A 52 19.16 -9.14 11.58
N SER A 53 20.22 -9.87 11.20
CA SER A 53 20.70 -9.94 9.84
C SER A 53 19.94 -10.97 9.01
N PHE A 54 19.90 -10.77 7.68
CA PHE A 54 19.35 -11.76 6.76
C PHE A 54 20.11 -13.09 6.77
N ALA A 55 21.43 -13.08 7.13
CA ALA A 55 22.23 -14.29 7.25
C ALA A 55 21.75 -15.15 8.45
N HIS A 56 21.40 -14.52 9.56
CA HIS A 56 20.80 -15.22 10.69
C HIS A 56 19.44 -15.80 10.30
N ILE A 57 18.60 -15.05 9.61
CA ILE A 57 17.30 -15.55 9.10
C ILE A 57 17.51 -16.75 8.16
N ALA A 58 18.47 -16.69 7.24
CA ALA A 58 18.79 -17.81 6.36
C ALA A 58 19.21 -19.06 7.15
N THR A 59 19.96 -18.87 8.24
CA THR A 59 20.35 -19.98 9.15
C THR A 59 19.13 -20.59 9.85
N LEU A 60 18.20 -19.78 10.34
CA LEU A 60 16.95 -20.26 10.95
C LEU A 60 16.09 -21.04 9.94
N VAL A 61 16.00 -20.54 8.70
CA VAL A 61 15.30 -21.21 7.60
C VAL A 61 15.97 -22.54 7.25
N LEU A 62 17.30 -22.56 7.13
CA LEU A 62 18.05 -23.76 6.84
C LEU A 62 17.87 -24.85 7.92
N LYS A 63 17.83 -24.45 9.18
CA LYS A 63 17.57 -25.35 10.34
C LYS A 63 16.11 -25.78 10.45
N GLY A 64 15.20 -25.24 9.67
CA GLY A 64 13.77 -25.56 9.74
C GLY A 64 13.14 -25.15 11.08
N THR A 65 13.60 -24.04 11.68
CA THR A 65 13.15 -23.56 13.01
C THR A 65 11.69 -23.18 13.01
N TYR A 66 11.21 -22.54 11.94
CA TYR A 66 9.84 -22.09 11.80
C TYR A 66 9.03 -22.97 10.85
N SER A 67 7.73 -23.04 11.07
CA SER A 67 6.82 -23.68 10.10
C SER A 67 6.67 -22.82 8.85
N ARG A 68 6.49 -21.51 9.02
CA ARG A 68 6.38 -20.53 7.96
C ARG A 68 7.14 -19.26 8.32
N LEU A 69 7.72 -18.64 7.30
CA LEU A 69 8.37 -17.33 7.39
C LEU A 69 7.85 -16.41 6.28
N GLU A 70 7.23 -15.29 6.66
CA GLU A 70 6.94 -14.21 5.73
C GLU A 70 8.22 -13.43 5.44
N ILE A 71 8.54 -13.27 4.17
CA ILE A 71 9.65 -12.43 3.69
C ILE A 71 9.10 -11.27 2.87
N VAL A 72 9.88 -10.21 2.75
CA VAL A 72 9.57 -9.12 1.82
C VAL A 72 9.45 -9.70 0.40
N GLU A 73 8.50 -9.22 -0.37
CA GLU A 73 8.25 -9.74 -1.71
C GLU A 73 9.50 -9.72 -2.61
N PRO A 74 9.69 -10.76 -3.44
CA PRO A 74 10.84 -10.83 -4.35
C PRO A 74 10.90 -9.73 -5.42
N TYR A 75 9.77 -9.11 -5.72
CA TYR A 75 9.68 -8.03 -6.70
C TYR A 75 10.22 -6.69 -6.14
N ALA A 76 10.45 -6.57 -4.83
CA ALA A 76 11.07 -5.39 -4.22
C ALA A 76 12.60 -5.41 -4.46
N PRO A 77 13.17 -4.46 -5.26
CA PRO A 77 14.58 -4.53 -5.67
C PRO A 77 15.53 -4.49 -4.48
N SER A 78 15.18 -3.73 -3.45
CA SER A 78 16.01 -3.59 -2.25
C SER A 78 16.07 -4.85 -1.38
N ALA A 79 15.10 -5.76 -1.51
CA ALA A 79 15.04 -7.02 -0.77
C ALA A 79 15.58 -8.22 -1.58
N LEU A 80 15.75 -8.08 -2.89
CA LEU A 80 16.08 -9.17 -3.78
C LEU A 80 17.39 -9.92 -3.41
N PRO A 81 18.52 -9.26 -3.06
CA PRO A 81 19.74 -9.97 -2.70
C PRO A 81 19.58 -10.88 -1.47
N GLN A 82 18.91 -10.38 -0.42
CA GLN A 82 18.64 -11.17 0.79
C GLN A 82 17.64 -12.30 0.52
N ASN A 83 16.62 -12.04 -0.31
CA ASN A 83 15.64 -13.05 -0.68
C ASN A 83 16.25 -14.20 -1.47
N LEU A 84 17.27 -13.96 -2.29
CA LEU A 84 18.02 -15.01 -2.98
C LEU A 84 18.68 -15.97 -1.98
N ILE A 85 19.33 -15.43 -0.94
CA ILE A 85 20.03 -16.22 0.08
C ILE A 85 19.02 -16.99 0.93
N ILE A 86 17.96 -16.33 1.38
CA ILE A 86 16.90 -16.98 2.18
C ILE A 86 16.19 -18.08 1.36
N SER A 87 15.93 -17.82 0.07
CA SER A 87 15.32 -18.82 -0.84
C SER A 87 16.24 -20.02 -1.09
N ALA A 88 17.55 -19.80 -1.21
CA ALA A 88 18.53 -20.87 -1.30
C ALA A 88 18.55 -21.72 -0.03
N ALA A 89 18.58 -21.07 1.14
CA ALA A 89 18.51 -21.75 2.45
C ALA A 89 17.24 -22.60 2.58
N ALA A 90 16.07 -22.06 2.14
CA ALA A 90 14.82 -22.83 2.18
C ALA A 90 14.84 -24.06 1.27
N ARG A 91 15.44 -23.95 0.07
CA ARG A 91 15.58 -25.09 -0.84
C ARG A 91 16.51 -26.16 -0.30
N ILE A 92 17.64 -25.76 0.27
CA ILE A 92 18.59 -26.68 0.91
C ILE A 92 17.94 -27.32 2.12
N GLY A 93 17.26 -26.56 2.98
CA GLY A 93 16.56 -27.09 4.15
C GLY A 93 15.51 -28.16 3.82
N ARG A 94 14.87 -28.07 2.64
CA ARG A 94 13.93 -29.12 2.16
C ARG A 94 14.59 -30.49 1.96
N LEU A 95 15.91 -30.52 1.76
CA LEU A 95 16.64 -31.79 1.58
C LEU A 95 16.92 -32.49 2.92
N PHE A 96 17.00 -31.74 4.02
CA PHE A 96 17.41 -32.23 5.32
C PHE A 96 16.28 -32.36 6.33
N HIS A 97 15.14 -31.68 6.12
CA HIS A 97 14.05 -31.64 7.11
C HIS A 97 12.74 -32.19 6.53
N ARG A 98 12.07 -33.07 7.29
CA ARG A 98 10.72 -33.53 6.97
C ARG A 98 9.69 -32.40 6.98
N GLN A 99 9.91 -31.41 7.80
CA GLN A 99 9.08 -30.20 7.92
C GLN A 99 9.98 -28.96 7.78
N PRO A 100 10.39 -28.62 6.54
CA PRO A 100 11.21 -27.46 6.27
C PRO A 100 10.40 -26.16 6.47
N THR A 101 11.10 -25.06 6.73
CA THR A 101 10.47 -23.73 6.76
C THR A 101 9.87 -23.40 5.39
N GLN A 102 8.59 -23.07 5.35
CA GLN A 102 7.88 -22.60 4.17
C GLN A 102 8.02 -21.08 4.07
N LEU A 103 8.40 -20.58 2.91
CA LEU A 103 8.44 -19.13 2.66
C LEU A 103 7.11 -18.66 2.12
N VAL A 104 6.61 -17.54 2.64
CA VAL A 104 5.39 -16.88 2.20
C VAL A 104 5.62 -15.39 2.01
N THR A 105 4.79 -14.71 1.25
CA THR A 105 4.91 -13.26 1.04
C THR A 105 3.59 -12.58 0.73
N TYR A 106 3.50 -11.31 1.10
CA TYR A 106 2.47 -10.37 0.66
C TYR A 106 3.08 -9.39 -0.35
N ALA A 107 2.55 -9.36 -1.56
CA ALA A 107 3.08 -8.61 -2.69
C ALA A 107 2.18 -7.42 -3.04
N ILE A 108 2.75 -6.21 -3.09
CA ILE A 108 2.06 -4.94 -3.40
C ILE A 108 2.91 -4.00 -4.28
N GLU A 109 4.09 -4.40 -4.73
CA GLU A 109 4.93 -3.52 -5.53
C GLU A 109 4.34 -3.35 -6.93
N ASN A 110 3.95 -2.13 -7.27
CA ASN A 110 3.27 -1.80 -8.52
C ASN A 110 4.20 -1.18 -9.57
N ALA A 111 5.42 -0.76 -9.22
CA ALA A 111 6.35 -0.16 -10.16
C ALA A 111 6.90 -1.20 -11.16
N ASP A 112 7.21 -0.78 -12.41
CA ASP A 112 7.91 -1.62 -13.39
C ASP A 112 9.36 -1.88 -12.92
N LEU A 113 9.57 -3.02 -12.27
CA LEU A 113 10.86 -3.39 -11.69
C LEU A 113 12.01 -3.41 -12.73
N PRO A 114 11.85 -3.98 -13.95
CA PRO A 114 12.89 -3.92 -14.97
C PRO A 114 13.33 -2.49 -15.31
N ARG A 115 12.41 -1.57 -15.49
CA ARG A 115 12.74 -0.15 -15.76
C ARG A 115 13.36 0.54 -14.56
N LYS A 116 12.81 0.31 -13.38
CA LYS A 116 13.31 0.86 -12.11
C LYS A 116 14.78 0.46 -11.84
N VAL A 117 15.12 -0.81 -12.05
CA VAL A 117 16.49 -1.30 -11.87
C VAL A 117 17.39 -0.83 -13.02
N ALA A 118 16.92 -0.84 -14.26
CA ALA A 118 17.68 -0.35 -15.40
C ALA A 118 18.09 1.12 -15.24
N SER A 119 17.19 1.98 -14.76
CA SER A 119 17.47 3.40 -14.53
C SER A 119 18.55 3.62 -13.44
N SER A 120 18.62 2.75 -12.43
CA SER A 120 19.60 2.86 -11.36
C SER A 120 20.96 2.20 -11.69
N THR A 121 20.95 1.18 -12.56
CA THR A 121 22.17 0.43 -12.93
C THR A 121 22.75 0.83 -14.28
N HIS A 122 22.06 1.67 -15.05
CA HIS A 122 22.41 2.07 -16.43
C HIS A 122 22.51 0.87 -17.42
N LEU A 123 21.96 -0.30 -17.06
CA LEU A 123 21.90 -1.45 -17.93
C LEU A 123 20.71 -1.36 -18.90
N PRO A 124 20.81 -1.93 -20.11
CA PRO A 124 19.65 -2.03 -21.01
C PRO A 124 18.48 -2.76 -20.34
N VAL A 125 17.27 -2.26 -20.53
CA VAL A 125 16.04 -2.82 -19.90
C VAL A 125 15.87 -4.32 -20.24
N ALA A 126 16.23 -4.74 -21.46
CA ALA A 126 16.14 -6.14 -21.87
C ALA A 126 17.08 -7.06 -21.05
N VAL A 127 18.31 -6.61 -20.79
CA VAL A 127 19.30 -7.33 -19.97
C VAL A 127 18.83 -7.40 -18.52
N THR A 128 18.40 -6.26 -17.97
CA THR A 128 17.84 -6.16 -16.63
C THR A 128 16.63 -7.08 -16.45
N ARG A 129 15.70 -7.09 -17.43
CA ARG A 129 14.54 -7.97 -17.42
C ARG A 129 14.93 -9.44 -17.42
N ALA A 130 15.95 -9.84 -18.21
CA ALA A 130 16.42 -11.22 -18.26
C ALA A 130 17.02 -11.66 -16.91
N LEU A 131 17.85 -10.82 -16.29
CA LEU A 131 18.44 -11.08 -14.96
C LEU A 131 17.36 -11.16 -13.86
N LEU A 132 16.43 -10.22 -13.85
CA LEU A 132 15.33 -10.21 -12.88
C LEU A 132 14.39 -11.41 -13.08
N ARG A 133 14.12 -11.81 -14.32
CA ARG A 133 13.34 -13.02 -14.62
C ARG A 133 13.96 -14.29 -14.03
N LEU A 134 15.28 -14.35 -13.96
CA LEU A 134 15.99 -15.48 -13.33
C LEU A 134 15.93 -15.37 -11.79
N THR A 135 16.31 -14.23 -11.25
CA THR A 135 16.47 -14.02 -9.80
C THR A 135 15.13 -13.97 -9.07
N VAL A 136 14.20 -13.14 -9.53
CA VAL A 136 12.82 -13.08 -8.99
C VAL A 136 12.12 -14.43 -9.21
N GLY A 137 12.27 -15.04 -10.38
CA GLY A 137 11.71 -16.36 -10.67
C GLY A 137 12.27 -17.47 -9.78
N PHE A 138 13.54 -17.39 -9.37
CA PHE A 138 14.12 -18.33 -8.39
C PHE A 138 13.46 -18.13 -7.01
N CYS A 139 13.35 -16.89 -6.53
CA CYS A 139 12.71 -16.59 -5.26
C CYS A 139 11.22 -16.98 -5.28
N TYR A 140 10.48 -16.59 -6.33
CA TYR A 140 9.05 -16.89 -6.48
C TYR A 140 8.75 -18.40 -6.38
N ARG A 141 9.52 -19.24 -7.09
CA ARG A 141 9.39 -20.69 -7.01
C ARG A 141 9.86 -21.31 -5.68
N SER A 142 10.45 -20.54 -4.82
CA SER A 142 10.82 -20.97 -3.46
C SER A 142 9.72 -20.70 -2.44
N LEU A 143 8.79 -19.81 -2.76
CA LEU A 143 7.61 -19.52 -1.97
C LEU A 143 6.62 -20.69 -2.01
N THR A 144 5.81 -20.81 -0.99
CA THR A 144 4.69 -21.76 -0.93
C THR A 144 3.36 -21.03 -1.06
N ARG A 145 3.27 -19.79 -0.60
CA ARG A 145 2.08 -18.95 -0.71
C ARG A 145 2.45 -17.51 -1.03
N VAL A 146 1.64 -16.88 -1.88
CA VAL A 146 1.72 -15.47 -2.23
C VAL A 146 0.33 -14.87 -2.16
N VAL A 147 0.16 -13.81 -1.39
CA VAL A 147 -1.01 -12.94 -1.48
C VAL A 147 -0.62 -11.71 -2.28
N PHE A 148 -1.35 -11.44 -3.35
CA PHE A 148 -1.29 -10.16 -4.03
C PHE A 148 -2.25 -9.18 -3.37
N GLY A 149 -1.75 -8.02 -2.95
CA GLY A 149 -2.56 -6.97 -2.33
C GLY A 149 -3.20 -6.02 -3.32
N THR A 150 -2.77 -6.10 -4.60
CA THR A 150 -3.28 -5.32 -5.73
C THR A 150 -3.23 -6.17 -7.00
N ALA A 151 -4.14 -5.91 -7.95
CA ALA A 151 -4.12 -6.57 -9.26
C ALA A 151 -2.86 -6.21 -10.07
N ASP A 152 -2.38 -4.99 -9.93
CA ASP A 152 -1.13 -4.53 -10.57
C ASP A 152 0.08 -5.35 -10.12
N ALA A 153 0.17 -5.69 -8.83
CA ALA A 153 1.26 -6.52 -8.33
C ALA A 153 1.24 -7.91 -9.00
N GLU A 154 0.07 -8.54 -9.12
CA GLU A 154 -0.07 -9.83 -9.82
C GLU A 154 0.34 -9.71 -11.28
N THR A 155 -0.20 -8.72 -12.00
CA THR A 155 0.11 -8.44 -13.42
C THR A 155 1.61 -8.21 -13.63
N ASN A 156 2.28 -7.49 -12.73
CA ASN A 156 3.72 -7.26 -12.80
C ASN A 156 4.54 -8.55 -12.67
N TYR A 157 4.14 -9.45 -11.76
CA TYR A 157 4.77 -10.77 -11.68
C TYR A 157 4.54 -11.60 -12.96
N GLU A 158 3.32 -11.58 -13.50
CA GLU A 158 2.99 -12.26 -14.76
C GLU A 158 3.80 -11.71 -15.94
N ALA A 159 3.87 -10.40 -16.09
CA ALA A 159 4.63 -9.72 -17.14
C ALA A 159 6.13 -10.02 -17.08
N LEU A 160 6.70 -10.11 -15.86
CA LEU A 160 8.11 -10.44 -15.67
C LEU A 160 8.38 -11.93 -15.90
N LEU A 161 7.62 -12.81 -15.26
CA LEU A 161 7.93 -14.24 -15.19
C LEU A 161 7.36 -15.03 -16.39
N GLY A 162 6.23 -14.61 -16.96
CA GLY A 162 5.55 -15.28 -18.07
C GLY A 162 5.27 -16.76 -17.74
N ALA A 163 5.52 -17.64 -18.70
CA ALA A 163 5.31 -19.09 -18.54
C ALA A 163 6.06 -19.71 -17.34
N ARG A 164 7.11 -19.06 -16.82
CA ARG A 164 7.84 -19.54 -15.64
C ARG A 164 7.02 -19.44 -14.35
N MET A 165 6.03 -18.53 -14.30
CA MET A 165 5.11 -18.42 -13.17
C MET A 165 4.28 -19.70 -13.00
N LYS A 166 3.94 -20.39 -14.12
CA LYS A 166 3.14 -21.62 -14.14
C LYS A 166 3.93 -22.90 -13.82
N ARG A 167 5.27 -22.83 -13.70
CA ARG A 167 6.11 -24.00 -13.40
C ARG A 167 6.32 -24.15 -11.90
N ARG A 168 5.60 -25.06 -11.24
CA ARG A 168 5.58 -25.26 -9.78
C ARG A 168 5.28 -23.96 -9.04
N PRO A 169 4.12 -23.35 -9.30
CA PRO A 169 3.74 -22.09 -8.68
C PRO A 169 3.51 -22.29 -7.18
N PRO A 170 3.72 -21.25 -6.38
CA PRO A 170 3.12 -21.18 -5.04
C PRO A 170 1.59 -21.14 -5.15
N GLU A 171 0.88 -21.43 -4.08
CA GLU A 171 -0.53 -21.07 -3.97
C GLU A 171 -0.64 -19.54 -4.01
N THR A 172 -1.55 -18.98 -4.81
CA THR A 172 -1.74 -17.54 -4.95
C THR A 172 -3.17 -17.14 -4.71
N THR A 173 -3.39 -15.94 -4.21
CA THR A 173 -4.70 -15.31 -4.11
C THR A 173 -4.56 -13.79 -4.16
N LEU A 174 -5.60 -13.11 -4.65
CA LEU A 174 -5.74 -11.66 -4.57
C LEU A 174 -6.57 -11.33 -3.33
N ILE A 175 -5.99 -10.60 -2.40
CA ILE A 175 -6.68 -10.02 -1.24
C ILE A 175 -6.31 -8.55 -1.20
N TRP A 176 -7.22 -7.71 -1.62
CA TRP A 176 -7.01 -6.27 -1.67
C TRP A 176 -6.57 -5.71 -0.31
N GLY A 177 -5.58 -4.82 -0.32
CA GLY A 177 -5.10 -4.14 0.89
C GLY A 177 -6.05 -3.06 1.41
N LEU A 178 -7.32 -3.39 1.55
CA LEU A 178 -8.39 -2.48 1.95
C LEU A 178 -8.64 -2.52 3.45
N PRO A 179 -9.06 -1.40 4.05
CA PRO A 179 -9.41 -1.32 5.47
C PRO A 179 -10.81 -1.92 5.72
N THR A 180 -11.13 -2.13 6.97
CA THR A 180 -12.52 -2.23 7.42
C THR A 180 -13.12 -0.85 7.68
N ALA A 181 -14.43 -0.77 7.80
CA ALA A 181 -15.10 0.43 8.30
C ALA A 181 -14.58 0.79 9.69
N HIS A 182 -14.24 2.07 9.89
CA HIS A 182 -13.80 2.55 11.20
C HIS A 182 -15.00 2.66 12.14
N PRO A 183 -14.91 2.28 13.43
CA PRO A 183 -16.06 2.33 14.36
C PRO A 183 -16.72 3.71 14.51
N SER A 184 -15.96 4.80 14.33
CA SER A 184 -16.49 6.17 14.41
C SER A 184 -16.97 6.73 13.06
N ALA A 185 -16.99 5.93 12.00
CA ALA A 185 -17.28 6.42 10.63
C ALA A 185 -18.65 7.11 10.51
N LEU A 186 -19.66 6.59 11.21
CA LEU A 186 -21.04 7.10 11.18
C LEU A 186 -21.40 7.99 12.38
N VAL A 187 -20.44 8.23 13.30
CA VAL A 187 -20.69 9.09 14.48
C VAL A 187 -20.67 10.55 14.05
N GLY A 188 -21.78 11.26 14.28
CA GLY A 188 -21.89 12.69 13.98
C GLY A 188 -22.22 13.02 12.52
N GLU A 189 -22.89 12.13 11.80
CA GLU A 189 -23.60 12.47 10.56
C GLU A 189 -24.75 13.43 10.88
N GLY A 190 -24.41 14.72 11.05
CA GLY A 190 -25.38 15.82 11.08
C GLY A 190 -25.35 16.57 9.76
N ASP A 191 -26.31 17.49 9.57
CA ASP A 191 -26.36 18.38 8.41
C ASP A 191 -25.00 19.03 8.18
N LYS A 192 -24.32 18.63 7.09
CA LYS A 192 -23.04 19.20 6.67
C LYS A 192 -23.30 20.42 5.81
N PRO A 193 -23.01 21.64 6.30
CA PRO A 193 -23.30 22.87 5.55
C PRO A 193 -22.37 23.11 4.38
N ALA A 194 -21.16 22.54 4.36
CA ALA A 194 -20.14 22.79 3.34
C ALA A 194 -19.80 21.52 2.55
N SER A 195 -19.54 21.70 1.25
CA SER A 195 -19.03 20.68 0.33
C SER A 195 -17.50 20.63 0.46
N LYS A 196 -16.97 19.67 1.23
CA LYS A 196 -15.54 19.61 1.58
C LYS A 196 -14.77 18.69 0.65
N VAL A 197 -13.78 19.25 -0.03
CA VAL A 197 -12.76 18.56 -0.81
C VAL A 197 -11.47 18.47 0.01
N LEU A 198 -10.89 17.31 0.09
CA LEU A 198 -9.70 17.06 0.89
C LEU A 198 -8.55 16.52 0.03
N PHE A 199 -7.36 17.09 0.21
CA PHE A 199 -6.09 16.49 -0.21
C PHE A 199 -5.27 16.14 1.02
N VAL A 200 -4.83 14.88 1.12
CA VAL A 200 -3.88 14.43 2.14
C VAL A 200 -2.71 13.74 1.47
N GLY A 201 -1.49 14.19 1.74
CA GLY A 201 -0.30 13.54 1.21
C GLY A 201 0.93 14.41 1.19
N ALA A 202 2.02 13.86 0.66
CA ALA A 202 3.20 14.66 0.42
C ALA A 202 2.88 15.79 -0.59
N LEU A 203 3.27 17.02 -0.27
CA LEU A 203 3.20 18.15 -1.18
C LEU A 203 4.33 18.02 -2.21
N ASP A 204 4.11 17.19 -3.20
CA ASP A 204 5.08 16.71 -4.19
C ASP A 204 4.36 16.52 -5.54
N GLU A 205 5.07 16.77 -6.65
CA GLU A 205 4.53 16.64 -8.01
C GLU A 205 3.88 15.28 -8.28
N ARG A 206 4.52 14.22 -7.77
CA ARG A 206 4.03 12.85 -7.93
C ARG A 206 2.68 12.56 -7.26
N LYS A 207 2.17 13.45 -6.41
CA LYS A 207 0.86 13.32 -5.75
C LYS A 207 -0.24 14.13 -6.43
N GLY A 208 0.09 14.87 -7.49
CA GLY A 208 -0.87 15.59 -8.33
C GLY A 208 -1.50 16.82 -7.67
N ILE A 209 -0.85 17.40 -6.64
CA ILE A 209 -1.39 18.58 -5.95
C ILE A 209 -1.54 19.79 -6.90
N ARG A 210 -0.62 19.98 -7.87
CA ARG A 210 -0.72 21.09 -8.84
C ARG A 210 -1.97 20.98 -9.69
N GLN A 211 -2.34 19.78 -10.14
CA GLN A 211 -3.57 19.58 -10.93
C GLN A 211 -4.82 19.99 -10.16
N LEU A 212 -4.87 19.70 -8.85
CA LEU A 212 -5.96 20.12 -8.00
C LEU A 212 -5.96 21.65 -7.81
N MET A 213 -4.80 22.26 -7.56
CA MET A 213 -4.66 23.72 -7.46
C MET A 213 -5.13 24.42 -8.75
N ASP A 214 -4.69 23.93 -9.90
CA ASP A 214 -5.07 24.48 -11.20
C ASP A 214 -6.56 24.39 -11.49
N SER A 215 -7.23 23.35 -10.98
CA SER A 215 -8.66 23.11 -11.20
C SER A 215 -9.56 23.87 -10.24
N TRP A 216 -9.02 24.37 -9.11
CA TRP A 216 -9.82 24.84 -7.99
C TRP A 216 -10.73 26.03 -8.32
N SER A 217 -10.26 26.99 -9.12
CA SER A 217 -11.09 28.13 -9.54
C SER A 217 -12.31 27.71 -10.37
N ASP A 218 -12.18 26.66 -11.20
CA ASP A 218 -13.27 26.14 -12.01
C ASP A 218 -14.26 25.33 -11.15
N VAL A 219 -13.75 24.63 -10.13
CA VAL A 219 -14.59 23.95 -9.12
C VAL A 219 -15.45 24.96 -8.38
N LEU A 220 -14.86 26.08 -7.91
CA LEU A 220 -15.59 27.14 -7.22
C LEU A 220 -16.60 27.85 -8.15
N ALA A 221 -16.29 28.03 -9.40
CA ALA A 221 -17.23 28.60 -10.37
C ALA A 221 -18.49 27.73 -10.55
N ALA A 222 -18.34 26.40 -10.47
CA ALA A 222 -19.43 25.43 -10.61
C ALA A 222 -20.08 25.01 -9.27
N SER A 223 -19.38 25.19 -8.15
CA SER A 223 -19.80 24.86 -6.77
C SER A 223 -19.26 25.91 -5.79
N PRO A 224 -19.93 27.09 -5.68
CA PRO A 224 -19.44 28.24 -4.92
C PRO A 224 -19.26 27.98 -3.42
N ASP A 225 -19.96 26.98 -2.88
CA ASP A 225 -19.89 26.58 -1.46
C ASP A 225 -18.79 25.53 -1.17
N ALA A 226 -18.05 25.09 -2.20
CA ALA A 226 -16.98 24.13 -2.01
C ALA A 226 -15.82 24.70 -1.16
N GLU A 227 -15.28 23.88 -0.29
CA GLU A 227 -14.10 24.18 0.53
C GLU A 227 -12.99 23.17 0.24
N LEU A 228 -11.76 23.65 0.09
CA LEU A 228 -10.60 22.81 -0.11
C LEU A 228 -9.74 22.81 1.15
N GLN A 229 -9.44 21.62 1.66
CA GLN A 229 -8.47 21.45 2.72
C GLN A 229 -7.28 20.63 2.21
N ILE A 230 -6.06 21.14 2.40
CA ILE A 230 -4.81 20.53 1.99
C ILE A 230 -3.99 20.21 3.24
N LEU A 231 -3.67 18.94 3.44
CA LEU A 231 -2.90 18.45 4.58
C LEU A 231 -1.65 17.71 4.11
N GLY A 232 -0.47 18.18 4.54
CA GLY A 232 0.76 17.50 4.22
C GLY A 232 2.01 18.34 4.36
N LYS A 233 3.14 17.80 3.94
CA LYS A 233 4.41 18.49 3.84
C LYS A 233 5.19 17.98 2.63
N GLY A 234 6.12 18.77 2.11
CA GLY A 234 6.95 18.33 1.00
C GLY A 234 7.62 19.47 0.24
N PRO A 235 8.30 19.15 -0.87
CA PRO A 235 9.07 20.13 -1.64
C PRO A 235 8.23 21.30 -2.18
N LEU A 236 6.92 21.11 -2.40
CA LEU A 236 6.00 22.14 -2.92
C LEU A 236 5.32 22.98 -1.82
N GLU A 237 5.74 22.86 -0.58
CA GLU A 237 5.11 23.55 0.57
C GLU A 237 5.02 25.07 0.35
N ALA A 238 6.11 25.73 -0.03
CA ALA A 238 6.14 27.15 -0.27
C ALA A 238 5.22 27.58 -1.43
N GLU A 239 5.13 26.78 -2.48
CA GLU A 239 4.25 27.01 -3.62
C GLU A 239 2.78 26.90 -3.22
N VAL A 240 2.42 25.84 -2.48
CA VAL A 240 1.05 25.60 -2.01
C VAL A 240 0.60 26.68 -1.05
N LEU A 241 1.44 27.10 -0.11
CA LEU A 241 1.14 28.19 0.82
C LEU A 241 0.96 29.53 0.09
N SER A 242 1.83 29.86 -0.86
CA SER A 242 1.70 31.07 -1.66
C SER A 242 0.41 31.10 -2.49
N TRP A 243 0.11 29.98 -3.14
CA TRP A 243 -1.13 29.82 -3.90
C TRP A 243 -2.37 29.97 -3.02
N ALA A 244 -2.38 29.37 -1.83
CA ALA A 244 -3.50 29.40 -0.91
C ALA A 244 -3.84 30.81 -0.39
N GLN A 245 -2.86 31.74 -0.37
CA GLN A 245 -3.13 33.15 -0.01
C GLN A 245 -4.11 33.85 -0.93
N THR A 246 -4.19 33.41 -2.20
CA THR A 246 -5.08 34.01 -3.20
C THR A 246 -6.22 33.07 -3.61
N ALA A 247 -6.16 31.80 -3.22
CA ALA A 247 -7.19 30.81 -3.54
C ALA A 247 -8.34 30.88 -2.53
N PRO A 248 -9.56 31.28 -2.96
CA PRO A 248 -10.69 31.38 -2.03
C PRO A 248 -11.07 30.02 -1.44
N ARG A 249 -11.60 30.05 -0.21
CA ARG A 249 -12.15 28.84 0.47
C ARG A 249 -11.15 27.68 0.57
N THR A 250 -9.87 28.01 0.73
CA THR A 250 -8.78 27.04 0.84
C THR A 250 -8.09 27.14 2.20
N THR A 251 -7.86 26.01 2.85
CA THR A 251 -7.11 25.88 4.10
C THR A 251 -5.94 24.91 3.90
N VAL A 252 -4.75 25.28 4.35
CA VAL A 252 -3.54 24.45 4.28
C VAL A 252 -3.01 24.21 5.68
N ILE A 253 -2.73 22.95 6.03
CA ILE A 253 -2.11 22.56 7.30
C ILE A 253 -0.85 21.77 6.98
N ILE A 254 0.29 22.35 7.36
CA ILE A 254 1.61 21.75 7.16
C ILE A 254 1.94 20.83 8.33
N ASP A 255 2.48 19.65 8.01
CA ASP A 255 2.88 18.60 8.97
C ASP A 255 1.80 18.30 10.03
N PRO A 256 0.55 18.04 9.61
CA PRO A 256 -0.54 17.81 10.53
C PRO A 256 -0.31 16.57 11.40
N ALA A 257 -0.76 16.62 12.66
CA ALA A 257 -0.83 15.45 13.51
C ALA A 257 -1.84 14.42 12.95
N ARG A 258 -1.68 13.15 13.31
CA ARG A 258 -2.48 12.05 12.74
C ARG A 258 -3.98 12.16 13.05
N ASP A 259 -4.32 12.66 14.21
CA ASP A 259 -5.71 12.93 14.63
C ASP A 259 -6.37 14.02 13.78
N ILE A 260 -5.61 15.07 13.41
CA ILE A 260 -6.08 16.13 12.50
C ILE A 260 -6.37 15.54 11.11
N ILE A 261 -5.47 14.68 10.59
CA ILE A 261 -5.68 13.99 9.30
C ILE A 261 -6.95 13.16 9.35
N PHE A 262 -7.11 12.35 10.40
CA PHE A 262 -8.26 11.48 10.55
C PHE A 262 -9.58 12.28 10.62
N GLU A 263 -9.61 13.35 11.40
CA GLU A 263 -10.78 14.20 11.51
C GLU A 263 -11.11 14.91 10.19
N ALA A 264 -10.10 15.38 9.45
CA ALA A 264 -10.28 15.97 8.13
C ALA A 264 -10.91 14.98 7.15
N GLN A 265 -10.43 13.72 7.14
CA GLN A 265 -10.99 12.66 6.31
C GLN A 265 -12.44 12.34 6.71
N ARG A 266 -12.72 12.28 8.01
CA ARG A 266 -14.07 12.09 8.53
C ARG A 266 -15.03 13.22 8.16
N GLN A 267 -14.56 14.45 7.99
CA GLN A 267 -15.34 15.60 7.60
C GLN A 267 -15.48 15.79 6.09
N ALA A 268 -14.56 15.28 5.30
CA ALA A 268 -14.55 15.45 3.85
C ALA A 268 -15.71 14.71 3.16
N ASP A 269 -16.30 15.30 2.13
CA ASP A 269 -17.24 14.62 1.24
C ASP A 269 -16.46 13.83 0.18
N VAL A 270 -15.36 14.40 -0.30
CA VAL A 270 -14.49 13.76 -1.30
C VAL A 270 -13.02 13.98 -0.97
N ALA A 271 -12.21 12.93 -1.09
CA ALA A 271 -10.76 13.01 -1.01
C ALA A 271 -10.14 12.81 -2.39
N VAL A 272 -9.18 13.68 -2.73
CA VAL A 272 -8.53 13.71 -4.05
C VAL A 272 -7.07 13.33 -3.90
N LEU A 273 -6.61 12.28 -4.61
CA LEU A 273 -5.20 11.88 -4.68
C LEU A 273 -4.84 11.47 -6.11
N LEU A 274 -4.28 12.37 -6.88
CA LEU A 274 -3.99 12.19 -8.30
C LEU A 274 -2.53 11.79 -8.51
N SER A 275 -2.13 10.64 -7.99
CA SER A 275 -0.76 10.14 -8.17
C SER A 275 -0.35 10.16 -9.63
N GLN A 276 0.87 10.64 -9.91
CA GLN A 276 1.41 10.84 -11.25
C GLN A 276 2.45 9.77 -11.60
N PRO A 277 2.59 9.41 -12.88
CA PRO A 277 3.63 8.47 -13.30
C PRO A 277 5.01 9.03 -12.99
N PHE A 278 5.82 8.24 -12.33
CA PHE A 278 7.21 8.54 -12.05
C PHE A 278 8.10 7.36 -12.42
N THR A 279 9.28 7.58 -12.97
CA THR A 279 10.12 6.51 -13.54
C THR A 279 10.41 5.37 -12.56
N ASN A 280 10.55 5.71 -11.27
CA ASN A 280 10.98 4.76 -10.24
C ASN A 280 9.95 4.56 -9.13
N TRP A 281 8.75 5.09 -9.29
CA TRP A 281 7.73 5.05 -8.26
C TRP A 281 6.33 4.94 -8.88
N LYS A 282 5.49 4.15 -8.28
CA LYS A 282 4.04 4.09 -8.50
C LYS A 282 3.38 3.96 -7.13
N GLU A 283 2.20 4.54 -6.96
CA GLU A 283 1.44 4.40 -5.71
C GLU A 283 1.06 2.94 -5.52
N GLN A 284 1.37 2.37 -4.36
CA GLN A 284 0.98 0.98 -4.08
C GLN A 284 -0.53 0.90 -3.82
N ILE A 285 -0.98 1.47 -2.72
CA ILE A 285 -2.39 1.51 -2.35
C ILE A 285 -2.82 2.95 -2.09
N GLY A 286 -1.94 3.75 -1.46
CA GLY A 286 -2.23 5.11 -1.04
C GLY A 286 -2.85 5.14 0.36
N LEU A 287 -2.04 5.32 1.39
CA LEU A 287 -2.53 5.39 2.77
C LEU A 287 -3.70 6.39 2.94
N PRO A 288 -3.65 7.63 2.39
CA PRO A 288 -4.78 8.55 2.48
C PRO A 288 -6.06 8.03 1.83
N ILE A 289 -5.96 7.21 0.78
CA ILE A 289 -7.13 6.61 0.13
C ILE A 289 -7.79 5.62 1.08
N VAL A 290 -7.04 4.67 1.64
CA VAL A 290 -7.62 3.65 2.52
C VAL A 290 -8.12 4.23 3.84
N GLU A 291 -7.47 5.26 4.37
CA GLU A 291 -7.95 5.98 5.55
C GLU A 291 -9.27 6.71 5.25
N GLY A 292 -9.39 7.40 4.10
CA GLY A 292 -10.63 8.03 3.65
C GLY A 292 -11.76 7.02 3.44
N LEU A 293 -11.48 5.90 2.78
CA LEU A 293 -12.45 4.81 2.60
C LEU A 293 -12.94 4.28 3.94
N SER A 294 -12.07 4.11 4.94
CA SER A 294 -12.43 3.58 6.26
C SER A 294 -13.46 4.43 7.01
N VAL A 295 -13.54 5.70 6.69
CA VAL A 295 -14.51 6.66 7.26
C VAL A 295 -15.65 7.03 6.29
N GLY A 296 -15.74 6.35 5.15
CA GLY A 296 -16.83 6.51 4.19
C GLY A 296 -16.68 7.72 3.27
N THR A 297 -15.47 8.23 3.07
CA THR A 297 -15.20 9.36 2.15
C THR A 297 -15.15 8.84 0.71
N GLU A 298 -15.82 9.55 -0.20
CA GLU A 298 -15.71 9.28 -1.65
C GLU A 298 -14.31 9.63 -2.14
N ILE A 299 -13.75 8.81 -3.05
CA ILE A 299 -12.38 8.96 -3.54
C ILE A 299 -12.37 9.40 -5.00
N ILE A 300 -11.53 10.39 -5.31
CA ILE A 300 -11.09 10.69 -6.68
C ILE A 300 -9.59 10.39 -6.72
N ALA A 301 -9.21 9.41 -7.52
CA ALA A 301 -7.82 9.00 -7.67
C ALA A 301 -7.40 8.97 -9.13
N SER A 302 -6.11 8.87 -9.39
CA SER A 302 -5.62 8.50 -10.72
C SER A 302 -5.46 6.99 -10.85
N SER A 303 -5.36 6.49 -12.08
CA SER A 303 -5.05 5.08 -12.38
C SER A 303 -3.63 4.66 -11.95
N GLU A 304 -2.83 5.57 -11.37
CA GLU A 304 -1.51 5.25 -10.82
C GLU A 304 -1.55 4.64 -9.42
N THR A 305 -2.72 4.47 -8.79
CA THR A 305 -2.84 3.69 -7.57
C THR A 305 -3.13 2.22 -7.87
N GLY A 306 -2.53 1.30 -7.12
CA GLY A 306 -2.72 -0.15 -7.31
C GLY A 306 -4.11 -0.68 -6.95
N ILE A 307 -4.98 0.16 -6.40
CA ILE A 307 -6.40 -0.17 -6.15
C ILE A 307 -7.35 0.57 -7.09
N ALA A 308 -6.85 1.13 -8.21
CA ALA A 308 -7.64 1.88 -9.18
C ALA A 308 -8.84 1.08 -9.68
N ASP A 309 -8.63 -0.17 -10.12
CA ASP A 309 -9.70 -1.05 -10.61
C ASP A 309 -10.77 -1.30 -9.53
N TRP A 310 -10.34 -1.48 -8.28
CA TRP A 310 -11.30 -1.64 -7.18
C TRP A 310 -12.12 -0.38 -6.97
N LEU A 311 -11.47 0.79 -6.96
CA LEU A 311 -12.15 2.08 -6.80
C LEU A 311 -13.20 2.30 -7.90
N GLU A 312 -12.85 2.06 -9.15
CA GLU A 312 -13.75 2.22 -10.29
C GLU A 312 -14.96 1.27 -10.20
N ASN A 313 -14.71 -0.01 -9.89
CA ASN A 313 -15.76 -1.03 -9.75
C ASN A 313 -16.71 -0.77 -8.57
N HIS A 314 -16.32 0.06 -7.60
CA HIS A 314 -17.12 0.43 -6.43
C HIS A 314 -17.61 1.89 -6.48
N GLY A 315 -17.70 2.47 -7.69
CA GLY A 315 -18.34 3.77 -7.91
C GLY A 315 -17.55 4.99 -7.42
N HIS A 316 -16.25 4.83 -7.17
CA HIS A 316 -15.32 5.93 -7.00
C HIS A 316 -14.86 6.46 -8.36
N ARG A 317 -14.24 7.63 -8.41
CA ARG A 317 -13.78 8.21 -9.66
C ARG A 317 -12.29 7.96 -9.87
N VAL A 318 -11.97 7.31 -10.97
CA VAL A 318 -10.58 7.08 -11.38
C VAL A 318 -10.32 7.84 -12.68
N LEU A 319 -9.32 8.71 -12.65
CA LEU A 319 -8.92 9.55 -13.78
C LEU A 319 -7.61 9.04 -14.37
N ALA A 320 -7.37 9.35 -15.65
CA ALA A 320 -6.02 9.18 -16.20
C ALA A 320 -5.02 10.06 -15.42
N PRO A 321 -3.77 9.64 -15.26
CA PRO A 321 -2.72 10.52 -14.79
C PRO A 321 -2.68 11.76 -15.66
N GLN A 322 -2.48 12.92 -15.34
CA GLN A 322 -2.50 14.10 -16.20
C GLN A 322 -3.86 14.33 -16.92
N ALA A 323 -4.95 13.89 -16.30
CA ALA A 323 -6.28 14.19 -16.83
C ALA A 323 -6.44 15.70 -17.11
N PRO A 324 -7.12 16.09 -18.21
CA PRO A 324 -7.37 17.49 -18.48
C PRO A 324 -8.07 18.19 -17.31
N ARG A 325 -7.72 19.45 -17.06
CA ARG A 325 -8.28 20.27 -15.98
C ARG A 325 -9.82 20.17 -15.89
N GLY A 326 -10.51 20.29 -17.04
CA GLY A 326 -11.96 20.20 -17.09
C GLY A 326 -12.53 18.82 -16.73
N GLU A 327 -11.77 17.74 -16.86
CA GLU A 327 -12.17 16.40 -16.44
C GLU A 327 -12.10 16.27 -14.91
N LEU A 328 -11.01 16.73 -14.30
CA LEU A 328 -10.88 16.78 -12.84
C LEU A 328 -11.95 17.70 -12.22
N THR A 329 -12.16 18.89 -12.79
CA THR A 329 -13.22 19.81 -12.36
C THR A 329 -14.58 19.11 -12.33
N ARG A 330 -14.96 18.44 -13.42
CA ARG A 330 -16.23 17.69 -13.50
C ARG A 330 -16.28 16.58 -12.45
N ALA A 331 -15.22 15.80 -12.31
CA ALA A 331 -15.18 14.71 -11.33
C ALA A 331 -15.42 15.22 -9.90
N VAL A 332 -14.79 16.35 -9.51
CA VAL A 332 -14.99 16.96 -8.19
C VAL A 332 -16.41 17.49 -8.03
N VAL A 333 -16.90 18.27 -9.01
CA VAL A 333 -18.24 18.87 -8.96
C VAL A 333 -19.32 17.80 -8.92
N ASP A 334 -19.20 16.74 -9.71
CA ASP A 334 -20.16 15.63 -9.73
C ASP A 334 -20.14 14.84 -8.42
N ALA A 335 -18.95 14.65 -7.80
CA ALA A 335 -18.85 14.04 -6.47
C ALA A 335 -19.56 14.87 -5.39
N LEU A 336 -19.33 16.18 -5.40
CA LEU A 336 -19.97 17.11 -4.45
C LEU A 336 -21.49 17.20 -4.64
N ARG A 337 -21.98 17.07 -5.87
CA ARG A 337 -23.42 17.08 -6.19
C ARG A 337 -24.10 15.77 -5.87
N SER A 338 -23.47 14.65 -6.17
CA SER A 338 -24.04 13.31 -5.93
C SER A 338 -24.11 13.01 -4.45
N ARG A 339 -23.19 13.53 -3.63
CA ARG A 339 -23.12 13.31 -2.18
C ARG A 339 -23.35 11.86 -1.82
N ARG A 340 -22.51 10.99 -2.37
CA ARG A 340 -22.61 9.56 -2.09
C ARG A 340 -22.65 9.32 -0.58
N ALA A 341 -23.67 8.58 -0.12
CA ALA A 341 -23.83 8.29 1.30
C ALA A 341 -22.60 7.56 1.85
N ARG A 342 -22.10 7.97 3.00
CA ARG A 342 -20.95 7.31 3.67
C ARG A 342 -21.24 5.83 3.90
N SER A 343 -22.45 5.51 4.34
CA SER A 343 -22.89 4.12 4.53
C SER A 343 -22.76 3.27 3.28
N ALA A 344 -22.96 3.85 2.09
CA ALA A 344 -22.76 3.14 0.82
C ALA A 344 -21.27 2.88 0.53
N VAL A 345 -20.38 3.84 0.83
CA VAL A 345 -18.92 3.63 0.71
C VAL A 345 -18.45 2.56 1.70
N LEU A 346 -18.92 2.63 2.94
CA LEU A 346 -18.53 1.67 3.99
C LEU A 346 -19.05 0.26 3.71
N ALA A 347 -20.21 0.12 3.05
CA ALA A 347 -20.79 -1.18 2.70
C ALA A 347 -19.95 -1.94 1.66
N ASP A 348 -19.15 -1.25 0.86
CA ASP A 348 -18.26 -1.86 -0.13
C ASP A 348 -16.97 -2.43 0.51
N LEU A 349 -16.66 -2.02 1.74
CA LEU A 349 -15.44 -2.45 2.42
C LEU A 349 -15.55 -3.88 2.94
N PRO A 350 -14.41 -4.61 2.99
CA PRO A 350 -14.39 -5.95 3.53
C PRO A 350 -14.70 -5.96 5.04
N GLN A 351 -15.32 -7.04 5.51
CA GLN A 351 -15.59 -7.26 6.94
C GLN A 351 -14.32 -7.50 7.78
N VAL A 352 -13.24 -7.89 7.13
CA VAL A 352 -11.92 -8.11 7.74
C VAL A 352 -10.91 -7.30 6.95
N ASP A 353 -10.09 -6.53 7.64
CA ASP A 353 -8.99 -5.78 7.01
C ASP A 353 -8.17 -6.69 6.09
N GLY A 354 -7.91 -6.22 4.87
CA GLY A 354 -7.27 -7.01 3.83
C GLY A 354 -5.89 -7.53 4.23
N ARG A 355 -5.15 -6.77 5.04
CA ARG A 355 -3.84 -7.22 5.52
C ARG A 355 -3.97 -8.33 6.57
N PHE A 356 -4.99 -8.30 7.43
CA PHE A 356 -5.28 -9.40 8.36
C PHE A 356 -5.83 -10.63 7.64
N ALA A 357 -6.68 -10.44 6.65
CA ALA A 357 -7.15 -11.54 5.81
C ALA A 357 -5.99 -12.23 5.08
N ALA A 358 -5.04 -11.43 4.56
CA ALA A 358 -3.83 -11.94 3.94
C ALA A 358 -2.93 -12.70 4.94
N ASP A 359 -2.74 -12.16 6.13
CA ASP A 359 -1.97 -12.82 7.20
C ASP A 359 -2.57 -14.18 7.56
N ARG A 360 -3.89 -14.25 7.76
CA ARG A 360 -4.60 -15.51 8.01
C ARG A 360 -4.38 -16.51 6.88
N TRP A 361 -4.52 -16.09 5.64
CA TRP A 361 -4.34 -16.98 4.49
C TRP A 361 -2.89 -17.47 4.36
N LEU A 362 -1.91 -16.61 4.63
CA LEU A 362 -0.49 -16.98 4.57
C LEU A 362 -0.10 -17.98 5.66
N PHE A 363 -0.62 -17.84 6.87
CA PHE A 363 -0.14 -18.58 8.03
C PHE A 363 -1.07 -19.67 8.52
N VAL A 364 -2.38 -19.54 8.36
CA VAL A 364 -3.33 -20.57 8.81
C VAL A 364 -3.52 -21.61 7.71
N ARG A 365 -3.48 -22.90 8.06
CA ARG A 365 -3.84 -23.97 7.10
C ARG A 365 -5.32 -23.82 6.77
N SER A 366 -5.65 -23.79 5.49
CA SER A 366 -7.01 -24.13 5.05
C SER A 366 -7.27 -25.56 5.55
N ILE A 367 -8.31 -25.72 6.34
CA ILE A 367 -8.81 -27.01 6.80
C ILE A 367 -9.38 -27.73 5.58
#